data_88bcff21011ee5d20e2a81fd1fb188da
#
_entry.id   88bcff21011ee5d20e2a81fd1fb188da
#
_cell.length_a   1.000
_cell.length_b   1.000
_cell.length_c   1.000
_cell.angle_alpha   90.00
_cell.angle_beta   90.00
_cell.angle_gamma   90.00
#
_symmetry.space_group_name_H-M   'P 1'
#
loop_
_entity.id
_entity.type
_entity.pdbx_description
1 polymer ?
#
loop_
_entity_poly.entity_id
_entity_poly.type
_entity_poly.pdbx_seq_one_letter_code
_entity_poly.pdbx_strand_id
1 'polypeptide(L)'
;MKRLAVLAAAALVVACGSGKSIITAGRQPPVVTQPAPVTLPPGQTLPVGETLPPAETTIAPTTTAALLDTLPNCPTAALASAKGPVQLTFWHGMSGPLSVELQKLADGYNASQSKVKVTLIQGTYEQTIDKYLQSGQGSRPDLVQMPEYMVQTMVDSRSVVPVEACMKSSGYDSSAFLPTGLAAYATQGVQWSIPFNISNPVLFYNKKMFVAAGLDPEKPPVSLDDLRADSEAIVKSGAAKYGLALDSGFDSGGGWYIEQWFAKAGEFYADNQNGRAARATKVLYNNATGQSLLTFMQSMLTDGLAVNVGDNATTGFDNLLKLADNAAPAAMTIATSASIGPVITVLGSGQFPQITNADVGVAAMPGPGGKPGALVGGASLWVVDSGDDVRTAAAWDFIAYLTQAQQQSEWASATGYVPVRTDALTLDPLKTTLATDPRFKVPYDQLLSSPDSPTSEGPVLGPLREVRTVTAQAVAAIFGGADVATSLAAAVQQADALIADYNARNG
;
A
#
# COMPACT_ATOMS: atom_id res chain seq x y z
N MET A 1 34.45 21.68 36.62
CA MET A 1 34.81 21.12 35.31
C MET A 1 33.60 20.32 34.82
N LYS A 2 32.80 20.97 33.98
CA LYS A 2 31.50 20.43 33.48
C LYS A 2 31.79 19.64 32.22
N ARG A 3 31.40 18.38 32.21
CA ARG A 3 31.38 17.54 31.00
C ARG A 3 30.02 17.73 30.32
N LEU A 4 30.03 18.37 29.14
CA LEU A 4 28.89 18.40 28.24
C LEU A 4 28.72 17.02 27.62
N ALA A 5 27.53 16.44 27.81
CA ALA A 5 27.03 15.35 26.99
C ALA A 5 26.37 15.96 25.76
N VAL A 6 26.93 15.66 24.58
CA VAL A 6 26.34 16.04 23.29
C VAL A 6 25.30 15.02 22.95
N LEU A 7 24.03 15.39 23.07
CA LEU A 7 22.89 14.67 22.45
C LEU A 7 22.84 15.06 20.96
N ALA A 8 23.12 14.11 20.10
CA ALA A 8 22.86 14.25 18.67
C ALA A 8 21.36 14.15 18.41
N ALA A 9 20.69 15.30 18.35
CA ALA A 9 19.37 15.39 17.77
C ALA A 9 19.53 15.32 16.24
N ALA A 10 19.05 14.26 15.63
CA ALA A 10 18.93 14.17 14.18
C ALA A 10 17.79 15.08 13.72
N ALA A 11 18.11 16.36 13.52
CA ALA A 11 17.26 17.26 12.76
C ALA A 11 17.47 16.94 11.28
N LEU A 12 16.45 16.43 10.61
CA LEU A 12 16.37 16.41 9.14
C LEU A 12 16.28 17.87 8.66
N VAL A 13 17.41 18.47 8.33
CA VAL A 13 17.44 19.69 7.53
C VAL A 13 17.43 19.23 6.07
N VAL A 14 16.29 19.35 5.43
CA VAL A 14 16.19 19.31 3.97
C VAL A 14 16.77 20.63 3.47
N ALA A 15 17.98 20.60 2.96
CA ALA A 15 18.57 21.73 2.25
C ALA A 15 17.88 21.86 0.88
N CYS A 16 17.00 22.84 0.74
CA CYS A 16 16.54 23.33 -0.56
C CYS A 16 17.72 23.96 -1.30
N GLY A 17 18.37 23.18 -2.15
CA GLY A 17 19.28 23.70 -3.18
C GLY A 17 18.48 24.31 -4.31
N SER A 18 18.50 25.64 -4.43
CA SER A 18 17.97 26.38 -5.56
C SER A 18 18.79 26.09 -6.82
N GLY A 19 18.43 25.04 -7.54
CA GLY A 19 18.91 24.75 -8.89
C GLY A 19 18.16 25.58 -9.91
N LYS A 20 18.82 26.56 -10.52
CA LYS A 20 18.26 27.33 -11.66
C LYS A 20 17.94 26.38 -12.82
N SER A 21 16.67 26.37 -13.22
CA SER A 21 16.19 25.72 -14.42
C SER A 21 16.83 26.38 -15.65
N ILE A 22 17.63 25.63 -16.39
CA ILE A 22 18.06 25.99 -17.73
C ILE A 22 17.03 25.41 -18.70
N ILE A 23 16.12 26.25 -19.15
CA ILE A 23 15.23 25.93 -20.27
C ILE A 23 16.04 26.02 -21.54
N THR A 24 16.44 24.89 -22.11
CA THR A 24 16.88 24.81 -23.50
C THR A 24 15.68 24.54 -24.38
N ALA A 25 15.37 25.51 -25.22
CA ALA A 25 14.35 25.44 -26.24
C ALA A 25 14.65 24.35 -27.28
N GLY A 26 13.62 23.65 -27.71
CA GLY A 26 13.54 23.11 -29.05
C GLY A 26 13.75 21.63 -29.25
N ARG A 27 12.65 20.88 -29.11
CA ARG A 27 12.26 19.85 -30.10
C ARG A 27 10.74 19.68 -30.02
N GLN A 28 10.06 20.06 -31.06
CA GLN A 28 8.66 19.70 -31.29
C GLN A 28 8.55 18.17 -31.40
N PRO A 29 7.52 17.56 -30.78
CA PRO A 29 7.23 16.15 -31.03
C PRO A 29 6.82 15.93 -32.48
N PRO A 30 7.10 14.77 -33.08
CA PRO A 30 6.69 14.48 -34.44
C PRO A 30 5.17 14.50 -34.54
N VAL A 31 4.69 15.16 -35.58
CA VAL A 31 3.29 15.19 -35.97
C VAL A 31 2.86 13.77 -36.33
N VAL A 32 2.02 13.17 -35.49
CA VAL A 32 1.36 11.91 -35.81
C VAL A 32 0.26 12.22 -36.83
N THR A 33 0.49 11.93 -38.10
CA THR A 33 -0.54 11.94 -39.12
C THR A 33 -1.53 10.81 -38.82
N GLN A 34 -2.78 11.19 -38.55
CA GLN A 34 -3.89 10.23 -38.49
C GLN A 34 -3.97 9.44 -39.80
N PRO A 35 -4.18 8.13 -39.77
CA PRO A 35 -4.49 7.38 -40.97
C PRO A 35 -5.85 7.84 -41.50
N ALA A 36 -5.91 8.06 -42.82
CA ALA A 36 -7.13 8.48 -43.51
C ALA A 36 -8.26 7.46 -43.32
N PRO A 37 -9.53 7.91 -43.16
CA PRO A 37 -10.66 7.00 -43.08
C PRO A 37 -10.77 6.13 -44.33
N VAL A 38 -10.89 4.80 -44.13
CA VAL A 38 -11.13 3.85 -45.19
C VAL A 38 -12.53 4.09 -45.74
N THR A 39 -12.63 4.72 -46.91
CA THR A 39 -13.87 4.86 -47.65
C THR A 39 -14.09 3.62 -48.51
N LEU A 40 -15.25 2.98 -48.34
CA LEU A 40 -15.69 1.91 -49.22
C LEU A 40 -15.94 2.43 -50.64
N PRO A 41 -15.66 1.62 -51.67
CA PRO A 41 -15.94 2.01 -53.06
C PRO A 41 -17.46 2.24 -53.26
N PRO A 42 -17.85 3.18 -54.12
CA PRO A 42 -19.26 3.46 -54.35
C PRO A 42 -19.94 2.25 -55.04
N GLY A 43 -21.00 1.72 -54.39
CA GLY A 43 -21.88 0.74 -55.02
C GLY A 43 -22.08 -0.59 -54.30
N GLN A 44 -21.52 -0.82 -53.10
CA GLN A 44 -21.83 -2.02 -52.33
C GLN A 44 -22.72 -1.67 -51.13
N THR A 45 -23.98 -2.07 -51.19
CA THR A 45 -24.90 -2.12 -50.08
C THR A 45 -24.83 -3.51 -49.47
N LEU A 46 -24.60 -3.57 -48.14
CA LEU A 46 -24.69 -4.85 -47.38
C LEU A 46 -26.14 -5.31 -47.35
N PRO A 47 -26.41 -6.62 -47.49
CA PRO A 47 -27.77 -7.20 -47.31
C PRO A 47 -28.26 -6.95 -45.90
N VAL A 48 -29.48 -6.49 -45.75
CA VAL A 48 -30.19 -6.34 -44.48
C VAL A 48 -30.49 -7.72 -43.93
N GLY A 49 -29.85 -8.12 -42.81
CA GLY A 49 -30.32 -9.28 -42.06
C GLY A 49 -29.27 -10.30 -41.58
N GLU A 50 -27.98 -10.16 -41.84
CA GLU A 50 -26.99 -11.07 -41.22
C GLU A 50 -26.17 -10.33 -40.13
N THR A 51 -26.49 -10.67 -38.88
CA THR A 51 -25.62 -10.42 -37.76
C THR A 51 -24.49 -11.43 -37.82
N LEU A 52 -23.25 -10.95 -37.95
CA LEU A 52 -22.09 -11.79 -37.75
C LEU A 52 -22.15 -12.41 -36.34
N PRO A 53 -21.96 -13.72 -36.20
CA PRO A 53 -21.83 -14.31 -34.87
C PRO A 53 -20.63 -13.67 -34.17
N PRO A 54 -20.73 -13.38 -32.84
CA PRO A 54 -19.58 -12.94 -32.09
C PRO A 54 -18.48 -13.98 -32.24
N ALA A 55 -17.30 -13.56 -32.59
CA ALA A 55 -16.10 -14.40 -32.55
C ALA A 55 -15.91 -14.80 -31.07
N GLU A 56 -16.40 -15.97 -30.68
CA GLU A 56 -16.02 -16.62 -29.45
C GLU A 56 -14.54 -17.02 -29.61
N THR A 57 -13.67 -16.11 -29.24
CA THR A 57 -12.31 -16.49 -28.90
C THR A 57 -12.39 -17.05 -27.46
N THR A 58 -12.80 -18.30 -27.35
CA THR A 58 -12.59 -19.11 -26.16
C THR A 58 -11.08 -19.27 -26.01
N ILE A 59 -10.44 -18.32 -25.33
CA ILE A 59 -9.12 -18.57 -24.72
C ILE A 59 -9.42 -19.59 -23.63
N ALA A 60 -9.08 -20.84 -23.86
CA ALA A 60 -9.12 -21.88 -22.84
C ALA A 60 -8.35 -21.36 -21.62
N PRO A 61 -8.89 -21.44 -20.39
CA PRO A 61 -8.14 -21.02 -19.21
C PRO A 61 -6.88 -21.89 -19.16
N THR A 62 -5.72 -21.25 -19.34
CA THR A 62 -4.42 -21.88 -19.09
C THR A 62 -4.44 -22.30 -17.63
N THR A 63 -4.35 -23.59 -17.32
CA THR A 63 -4.31 -24.04 -15.93
C THR A 63 -3.08 -23.43 -15.25
N THR A 64 -3.22 -23.04 -13.98
CA THR A 64 -2.13 -22.47 -13.17
C THR A 64 -0.83 -23.28 -13.28
N ALA A 65 -0.94 -24.60 -13.32
CA ALA A 65 0.21 -25.50 -13.51
C ALA A 65 0.93 -25.28 -14.86
N ALA A 66 0.19 -25.12 -15.97
CA ALA A 66 0.78 -24.88 -17.28
C ALA A 66 1.44 -23.50 -17.38
N LEU A 67 0.95 -22.50 -16.66
CA LEU A 67 1.57 -21.19 -16.58
C LEU A 67 2.90 -21.25 -15.83
N LEU A 68 2.95 -21.90 -14.67
CA LEU A 68 4.17 -22.04 -13.85
C LEU A 68 5.31 -22.75 -14.62
N ASP A 69 4.99 -23.74 -15.46
CA ASP A 69 5.99 -24.45 -16.26
C ASP A 69 6.69 -23.57 -17.32
N THR A 70 6.11 -22.40 -17.62
CA THR A 70 6.67 -21.40 -18.56
C THR A 70 7.42 -20.25 -17.89
N LEU A 71 7.36 -20.16 -16.55
CA LEU A 71 7.97 -19.09 -15.77
C LEU A 71 9.36 -19.47 -15.27
N PRO A 72 10.21 -18.49 -14.87
CA PRO A 72 11.53 -18.76 -14.32
C PRO A 72 11.47 -19.74 -13.13
N ASN A 73 12.38 -20.70 -13.12
CA ASN A 73 12.53 -21.65 -12.03
C ASN A 73 13.22 -21.02 -10.81
N CYS A 74 13.00 -21.64 -9.64
CA CYS A 74 13.70 -21.29 -8.41
C CYS A 74 14.44 -22.53 -7.86
N PRO A 75 15.64 -22.86 -8.37
CA PRO A 75 16.36 -24.06 -7.96
C PRO A 75 17.04 -23.87 -6.61
N THR A 76 16.27 -23.91 -5.52
CA THR A 76 16.73 -23.59 -4.16
C THR A 76 17.92 -24.43 -3.69
N ALA A 77 18.08 -25.65 -4.21
CA ALA A 77 19.24 -26.51 -3.97
C ALA A 77 20.56 -25.95 -4.53
N ALA A 78 20.52 -25.02 -5.49
CA ALA A 78 21.70 -24.44 -6.12
C ALA A 78 22.62 -23.71 -5.13
N LEU A 79 22.07 -23.20 -4.01
CA LEU A 79 22.86 -22.55 -2.96
C LEU A 79 23.93 -23.49 -2.35
N ALA A 80 23.72 -24.79 -2.37
CA ALA A 80 24.70 -25.75 -1.89
C ALA A 80 25.96 -25.79 -2.78
N SER A 81 25.88 -25.38 -4.03
CA SER A 81 27.01 -25.35 -4.99
C SER A 81 27.84 -24.06 -4.91
N ALA A 82 27.48 -23.11 -4.08
CA ALA A 82 28.20 -21.85 -3.89
C ALA A 82 29.65 -22.11 -3.47
N LYS A 83 30.63 -21.51 -4.20
CA LYS A 83 32.05 -21.65 -3.91
C LYS A 83 32.58 -20.73 -2.80
N GLY A 84 31.72 -19.89 -2.26
CA GLY A 84 31.99 -18.92 -1.20
C GLY A 84 30.73 -18.15 -0.84
N PRO A 85 30.81 -17.16 0.07
CA PRO A 85 29.65 -16.37 0.44
C PRO A 85 29.03 -15.64 -0.75
N VAL A 86 27.73 -15.87 -1.01
CA VAL A 86 26.96 -15.18 -2.05
C VAL A 86 26.62 -13.78 -1.56
N GLN A 87 27.08 -12.76 -2.30
CA GLN A 87 26.77 -11.37 -1.96
C GLN A 87 25.44 -10.96 -2.59
N LEU A 88 24.48 -10.58 -1.76
CA LEU A 88 23.14 -10.13 -2.19
C LEU A 88 22.92 -8.66 -1.87
N THR A 89 22.16 -8.00 -2.72
CA THR A 89 21.63 -6.66 -2.48
C THR A 89 20.11 -6.72 -2.35
N PHE A 90 19.59 -6.05 -1.32
CA PHE A 90 18.17 -5.91 -1.09
C PHE A 90 17.77 -4.43 -1.10
N TRP A 91 16.96 -4.02 -2.08
CA TRP A 91 16.44 -2.66 -2.14
C TRP A 91 15.08 -2.58 -1.45
N HIS A 92 14.93 -1.61 -0.53
CA HIS A 92 13.73 -1.48 0.30
C HIS A 92 13.32 -0.01 0.53
N GLY A 93 12.02 0.18 0.86
CA GLY A 93 11.42 1.48 1.14
C GLY A 93 11.29 1.82 2.63
N MET A 94 11.84 1.01 3.54
CA MET A 94 11.73 1.27 4.98
C MET A 94 12.61 2.44 5.41
N SER A 95 12.08 3.31 6.29
CA SER A 95 12.79 4.49 6.81
C SER A 95 12.64 4.61 8.32
N GLY A 96 13.49 5.44 8.94
CA GLY A 96 13.46 5.70 10.39
C GLY A 96 13.53 4.42 11.22
N PRO A 97 12.69 4.27 12.27
CA PRO A 97 12.67 3.07 13.12
C PRO A 97 12.42 1.76 12.35
N LEU A 98 11.65 1.80 11.27
CA LEU A 98 11.38 0.63 10.43
C LEU A 98 12.63 0.13 9.72
N SER A 99 13.48 1.05 9.22
CA SER A 99 14.77 0.70 8.62
C SER A 99 15.74 0.09 9.64
N VAL A 100 15.75 0.61 10.87
CA VAL A 100 16.59 0.06 11.96
C VAL A 100 16.20 -1.39 12.28
N GLU A 101 14.92 -1.68 12.38
CA GLU A 101 14.46 -3.04 12.68
C GLU A 101 14.72 -4.00 11.51
N LEU A 102 14.54 -3.55 10.25
CA LEU A 102 14.89 -4.35 9.08
C LEU A 102 16.40 -4.65 9.03
N GLN A 103 17.25 -3.67 9.37
CA GLN A 103 18.70 -3.88 9.45
C GLN A 103 19.05 -4.90 10.53
N LYS A 104 18.41 -4.85 11.70
CA LYS A 104 18.60 -5.84 12.78
C LYS A 104 18.27 -7.27 12.31
N LEU A 105 17.17 -7.45 11.58
CA LEU A 105 16.81 -8.74 11.01
C LEU A 105 17.86 -9.23 10.00
N ALA A 106 18.33 -8.34 9.11
CA ALA A 106 19.38 -8.67 8.14
C ALA A 106 20.72 -9.01 8.82
N ASP A 107 21.09 -8.27 9.87
CA ASP A 107 22.29 -8.57 10.65
C ASP A 107 22.19 -9.90 11.39
N GLY A 108 21.01 -10.22 11.93
CA GLY A 108 20.70 -11.52 12.53
C GLY A 108 20.87 -12.66 11.53
N TYR A 109 20.33 -12.52 10.31
CA TYR A 109 20.54 -13.48 9.24
C TYR A 109 22.01 -13.64 8.88
N ASN A 110 22.69 -12.52 8.65
CA ASN A 110 24.12 -12.50 8.31
C ASN A 110 25.02 -13.13 9.38
N ALA A 111 24.60 -13.08 10.65
CA ALA A 111 25.34 -13.69 11.77
C ALA A 111 25.02 -15.18 11.95
N SER A 112 23.82 -15.63 11.56
CA SER A 112 23.35 -17.01 11.76
C SER A 112 23.98 -18.04 10.81
N GLN A 113 24.57 -17.60 9.72
CA GLN A 113 25.15 -18.46 8.67
C GLN A 113 26.29 -17.74 7.94
N SER A 114 27.06 -18.49 7.10
CA SER A 114 28.23 -17.96 6.39
C SER A 114 28.14 -18.10 4.85
N LYS A 115 27.04 -18.62 4.32
CA LYS A 115 26.88 -18.89 2.88
C LYS A 115 26.39 -17.68 2.10
N VAL A 116 25.64 -16.79 2.74
CA VAL A 116 25.03 -15.61 2.12
C VAL A 116 25.37 -14.38 2.93
N LYS A 117 25.63 -13.28 2.25
CA LYS A 117 25.84 -11.96 2.87
C LYS A 117 24.88 -10.97 2.23
N VAL A 118 23.91 -10.47 2.98
CA VAL A 118 22.92 -9.50 2.52
C VAL A 118 23.35 -8.09 2.86
N THR A 119 23.28 -7.19 1.89
CA THR A 119 23.47 -5.73 2.04
C THR A 119 22.16 -5.03 1.72
N LEU A 120 21.67 -4.23 2.66
CA LEU A 120 20.47 -3.43 2.48
C LEU A 120 20.79 -2.11 1.75
N ILE A 121 19.94 -1.74 0.79
CA ILE A 121 20.01 -0.47 0.07
C ILE A 121 18.67 0.24 0.26
N GLN A 122 18.69 1.27 1.09
CA GLN A 122 17.51 2.05 1.47
C GLN A 122 17.19 3.11 0.41
N GLY A 123 15.89 3.28 0.12
CA GLY A 123 15.27 4.42 -0.55
C GLY A 123 13.93 4.73 0.11
N THR A 124 13.13 5.61 -0.50
CA THR A 124 11.67 5.59 -0.31
C THR A 124 11.07 4.53 -1.22
N TYR A 125 9.78 4.19 -1.03
CA TYR A 125 9.11 3.31 -1.99
C TYR A 125 9.20 3.87 -3.42
N GLU A 126 8.90 5.16 -3.59
CA GLU A 126 8.92 5.80 -4.90
C GLU A 126 10.33 5.77 -5.54
N GLN A 127 11.37 6.10 -4.76
CA GLN A 127 12.76 6.01 -5.23
C GLN A 127 13.16 4.59 -5.60
N THR A 128 12.70 3.60 -4.83
CA THR A 128 13.00 2.18 -5.07
C THR A 128 12.30 1.69 -6.34
N ILE A 129 11.03 2.06 -6.54
CA ILE A 129 10.24 1.75 -7.75
C ILE A 129 10.91 2.38 -8.97
N ASP A 130 11.14 3.69 -8.95
CA ASP A 130 11.71 4.42 -10.08
C ASP A 130 13.09 3.87 -10.47
N LYS A 131 13.95 3.63 -9.48
CA LYS A 131 15.25 3.02 -9.68
C LYS A 131 15.16 1.62 -10.29
N TYR A 132 14.23 0.79 -9.79
CA TYR A 132 14.04 -0.57 -10.31
C TYR A 132 13.56 -0.57 -11.76
N LEU A 133 12.55 0.23 -12.08
CA LEU A 133 11.99 0.31 -13.42
C LEU A 133 12.98 0.88 -14.45
N GLN A 134 13.86 1.78 -14.04
CA GLN A 134 14.91 2.34 -14.88
C GLN A 134 16.16 1.44 -15.00
N SER A 135 16.31 0.43 -14.15
CA SER A 135 17.47 -0.45 -14.14
C SER A 135 17.33 -1.59 -15.13
N GLY A 136 18.38 -1.85 -15.91
CA GLY A 136 18.52 -3.07 -16.71
C GLY A 136 18.85 -4.29 -15.83
N GLN A 137 18.74 -5.50 -16.39
CA GLN A 137 18.93 -6.78 -15.68
C GLN A 137 20.21 -6.83 -14.83
N GLY A 138 21.35 -6.41 -15.36
CA GLY A 138 22.64 -6.45 -14.64
C GLY A 138 22.82 -5.38 -13.55
N SER A 139 21.85 -4.45 -13.39
CA SER A 139 21.90 -3.35 -12.41
C SER A 139 20.79 -3.45 -11.36
N ARG A 140 19.89 -4.41 -11.48
CA ARG A 140 18.84 -4.68 -10.52
C ARG A 140 19.39 -5.37 -9.27
N PRO A 141 18.72 -5.26 -8.11
CA PRO A 141 19.10 -6.00 -6.90
C PRO A 141 18.76 -7.47 -7.04
N ASP A 142 19.16 -8.29 -6.08
CA ASP A 142 18.78 -9.71 -6.01
C ASP A 142 17.36 -9.90 -5.48
N LEU A 143 16.96 -9.03 -4.56
CA LEU A 143 15.59 -8.95 -4.07
C LEU A 143 15.17 -7.50 -3.88
N VAL A 144 13.89 -7.27 -4.01
CA VAL A 144 13.30 -5.93 -3.86
C VAL A 144 11.99 -6.00 -3.10
N GLN A 145 11.77 -4.99 -2.26
CA GLN A 145 10.50 -4.76 -1.59
C GLN A 145 9.65 -3.83 -2.45
N MET A 146 8.45 -4.29 -2.83
CA MET A 146 7.52 -3.48 -3.62
C MET A 146 6.15 -3.41 -2.94
N PRO A 147 5.53 -2.22 -2.91
CA PRO A 147 4.19 -2.06 -2.36
C PRO A 147 3.13 -2.77 -3.21
N GLU A 148 1.96 -2.99 -2.62
CA GLU A 148 0.87 -3.79 -3.18
C GLU A 148 0.36 -3.25 -4.52
N TYR A 149 0.43 -1.94 -4.75
CA TYR A 149 0.01 -1.33 -6.01
C TYR A 149 0.97 -1.61 -7.18
N MET A 150 2.11 -2.26 -6.94
CA MET A 150 3.08 -2.62 -7.97
C MET A 150 2.96 -4.06 -8.47
N VAL A 151 2.03 -4.87 -7.94
CA VAL A 151 1.94 -6.31 -8.25
C VAL A 151 1.89 -6.56 -9.76
N GLN A 152 0.94 -5.96 -10.49
CA GLN A 152 0.82 -6.19 -11.92
C GLN A 152 2.02 -5.66 -12.71
N THR A 153 2.56 -4.50 -12.33
CA THR A 153 3.75 -3.93 -12.97
C THR A 153 4.96 -4.85 -12.81
N MET A 154 5.15 -5.44 -11.64
CA MET A 154 6.25 -6.36 -11.38
C MET A 154 6.12 -7.64 -12.20
N VAL A 155 4.91 -8.20 -12.30
CA VAL A 155 4.62 -9.37 -13.15
C VAL A 155 4.92 -9.06 -14.61
N ASP A 156 4.40 -7.94 -15.13
CA ASP A 156 4.56 -7.54 -16.52
C ASP A 156 6.01 -7.15 -16.87
N SER A 157 6.82 -6.78 -15.89
CA SER A 157 8.25 -6.48 -16.07
C SER A 157 9.07 -7.69 -16.55
N ARG A 158 8.53 -8.91 -16.36
CA ARG A 158 9.20 -10.19 -16.70
C ARG A 158 10.62 -10.29 -16.13
N SER A 159 10.86 -9.68 -14.98
CA SER A 159 12.18 -9.58 -14.36
C SER A 159 12.24 -10.23 -12.97
N VAL A 160 11.21 -11.01 -12.63
CA VAL A 160 11.08 -11.64 -11.32
C VAL A 160 10.83 -13.13 -11.43
N VAL A 161 11.26 -13.86 -10.42
CA VAL A 161 10.96 -15.27 -10.24
C VAL A 161 9.74 -15.38 -9.34
N PRO A 162 8.66 -16.11 -9.71
CA PRO A 162 7.51 -16.30 -8.84
C PRO A 162 7.93 -17.05 -7.58
N VAL A 163 7.60 -16.51 -6.41
CA VAL A 163 7.94 -17.16 -5.13
C VAL A 163 7.25 -18.51 -4.97
N GLU A 164 6.16 -18.75 -5.69
CA GLU A 164 5.52 -20.07 -5.74
C GLU A 164 6.48 -21.17 -6.20
N ALA A 165 7.31 -20.89 -7.22
CA ALA A 165 8.34 -21.82 -7.67
C ALA A 165 9.39 -22.08 -6.57
N CYS A 166 9.77 -21.03 -5.81
CA CYS A 166 10.69 -21.16 -4.69
C CYS A 166 10.09 -21.97 -3.53
N MET A 167 8.86 -21.68 -3.14
CA MET A 167 8.13 -22.43 -2.11
C MET A 167 8.03 -23.91 -2.46
N LYS A 168 7.62 -24.21 -3.71
CA LYS A 168 7.52 -25.58 -4.22
C LYS A 168 8.86 -26.30 -4.21
N SER A 169 9.91 -25.65 -4.69
CA SER A 169 11.27 -26.22 -4.79
C SER A 169 11.90 -26.50 -3.42
N SER A 170 11.64 -25.62 -2.42
CA SER A 170 12.19 -25.76 -1.07
C SER A 170 11.31 -26.56 -0.11
N GLY A 171 10.07 -26.90 -0.49
CA GLY A 171 9.09 -27.47 0.45
C GLY A 171 8.68 -26.48 1.53
N TYR A 172 8.69 -25.17 1.24
CA TYR A 172 8.34 -24.14 2.21
C TYR A 172 6.86 -24.20 2.57
N ASP A 173 6.57 -24.32 3.88
CA ASP A 173 5.21 -24.37 4.40
C ASP A 173 4.64 -22.95 4.59
N SER A 174 3.67 -22.60 3.78
CA SER A 174 2.93 -21.34 3.84
C SER A 174 1.57 -21.47 4.56
N SER A 175 1.24 -22.61 5.14
CA SER A 175 -0.08 -22.88 5.76
C SER A 175 -0.42 -21.96 6.94
N ALA A 176 0.59 -21.43 7.61
CA ALA A 176 0.41 -20.48 8.71
C ALA A 176 0.24 -19.00 8.24
N PHE A 177 0.41 -18.72 6.94
CA PHE A 177 0.21 -17.37 6.44
C PHE A 177 -1.27 -16.97 6.47
N LEU A 178 -1.50 -15.67 6.63
CA LEU A 178 -2.83 -15.08 6.44
C LEU A 178 -3.26 -15.24 4.98
N PRO A 179 -4.39 -15.91 4.70
CA PRO A 179 -4.84 -16.11 3.32
C PRO A 179 -5.03 -14.79 2.55
N THR A 180 -5.60 -13.77 3.20
CA THR A 180 -5.76 -12.42 2.62
C THR A 180 -4.41 -11.76 2.29
N GLY A 181 -3.36 -12.03 3.10
CA GLY A 181 -2.01 -11.56 2.85
C GLY A 181 -1.40 -12.20 1.59
N LEU A 182 -1.55 -13.51 1.42
CA LEU A 182 -1.10 -14.21 0.22
C LEU A 182 -1.87 -13.75 -1.02
N ALA A 183 -3.22 -13.70 -0.94
CA ALA A 183 -4.08 -13.32 -2.05
C ALA A 183 -3.76 -11.91 -2.59
N ALA A 184 -3.37 -10.96 -1.73
CA ALA A 184 -3.02 -9.60 -2.14
C ALA A 184 -1.87 -9.56 -3.15
N TYR A 185 -0.93 -10.50 -3.07
CA TYR A 185 0.29 -10.57 -3.90
C TYR A 185 0.31 -11.74 -4.88
N ALA A 186 -0.86 -12.35 -5.09
CA ALA A 186 -1.10 -13.34 -6.13
C ALA A 186 -1.91 -12.74 -7.28
N THR A 187 -1.63 -13.15 -8.50
CA THR A 187 -2.45 -12.84 -9.66
C THR A 187 -2.33 -13.95 -10.70
N GLN A 188 -3.37 -14.15 -11.51
CA GLN A 188 -3.45 -15.22 -12.51
C GLN A 188 -3.23 -16.63 -11.90
N GLY A 189 -3.60 -16.81 -10.64
CA GLY A 189 -3.44 -18.07 -9.92
C GLY A 189 -2.01 -18.38 -9.49
N VAL A 190 -1.06 -17.45 -9.60
CA VAL A 190 0.37 -17.61 -9.24
C VAL A 190 0.70 -16.69 -8.06
N GLN A 191 1.40 -17.22 -7.05
CA GLN A 191 2.00 -16.42 -5.98
C GLN A 191 3.32 -15.83 -6.46
N TRP A 192 3.31 -14.54 -6.83
CA TRP A 192 4.46 -13.86 -7.41
C TRP A 192 5.46 -13.35 -6.39
N SER A 193 4.99 -12.87 -5.27
CA SER A 193 5.83 -12.38 -4.17
C SER A 193 5.25 -12.83 -2.84
N ILE A 194 6.06 -12.77 -1.78
CA ILE A 194 5.61 -13.17 -0.45
C ILE A 194 5.32 -11.94 0.41
N PRO A 195 4.16 -11.86 1.10
CA PRO A 195 3.87 -10.75 2.00
C PRO A 195 4.93 -10.68 3.10
N PHE A 196 5.34 -9.44 3.46
CA PHE A 196 6.34 -9.22 4.50
C PHE A 196 5.88 -8.17 5.52
N ASN A 197 5.64 -6.96 5.09
CA ASN A 197 5.25 -5.84 5.93
C ASN A 197 3.86 -5.34 5.51
N ILE A 198 2.86 -6.16 5.77
CA ILE A 198 1.48 -5.83 5.44
C ILE A 198 0.86 -4.92 6.49
N SER A 199 0.04 -4.00 6.04
CA SER A 199 -0.69 -3.03 6.87
C SER A 199 -2.11 -2.84 6.37
N ASN A 200 -2.92 -2.15 7.16
CA ASN A 200 -4.19 -1.62 6.71
C ASN A 200 -4.46 -0.27 7.39
N PRO A 201 -5.38 0.55 6.88
CA PRO A 201 -5.71 1.81 7.53
C PRO A 201 -6.51 1.56 8.80
N VAL A 202 -6.17 2.33 9.83
CA VAL A 202 -6.83 2.33 11.14
C VAL A 202 -7.16 3.76 11.55
N LEU A 203 -8.14 3.92 12.43
CA LEU A 203 -8.45 5.19 13.05
C LEU A 203 -7.53 5.42 14.25
N PHE A 204 -6.78 6.52 14.24
CA PHE A 204 -6.12 7.07 15.41
C PHE A 204 -7.00 8.16 16.03
N TYR A 205 -7.13 8.17 17.35
CA TYR A 205 -7.94 9.18 18.03
C TYR A 205 -7.39 9.56 19.40
N ASN A 206 -7.69 10.78 19.83
CA ASN A 206 -7.27 11.32 21.12
C ASN A 206 -8.37 11.06 22.18
N LYS A 207 -8.14 10.11 23.07
CA LYS A 207 -9.08 9.69 24.13
C LYS A 207 -9.43 10.84 25.08
N LYS A 208 -8.49 11.76 25.38
CA LYS A 208 -8.78 12.93 26.22
C LYS A 208 -9.81 13.85 25.58
N MET A 209 -9.71 14.05 24.26
CA MET A 209 -10.66 14.89 23.53
C MET A 209 -12.05 14.24 23.47
N PHE A 210 -12.13 12.90 23.37
CA PHE A 210 -13.39 12.17 23.48
C PHE A 210 -14.04 12.39 24.85
N VAL A 211 -13.30 12.17 25.94
CA VAL A 211 -13.81 12.40 27.30
C VAL A 211 -14.25 13.85 27.49
N ALA A 212 -13.48 14.83 27.03
CA ALA A 212 -13.82 16.24 27.12
C ALA A 212 -15.09 16.60 26.33
N ALA A 213 -15.38 15.86 25.26
CA ALA A 213 -16.61 16.00 24.48
C ALA A 213 -17.82 15.24 25.07
N GLY A 214 -17.63 14.49 26.17
CA GLY A 214 -18.66 13.64 26.75
C GLY A 214 -18.88 12.32 26.01
N LEU A 215 -17.94 11.94 25.13
CA LEU A 215 -17.95 10.68 24.41
C LEU A 215 -17.22 9.58 25.21
N ASP A 216 -17.62 8.33 25.01
CA ASP A 216 -16.95 7.17 25.57
C ASP A 216 -15.68 6.86 24.75
N PRO A 217 -14.47 7.02 25.31
CA PRO A 217 -13.23 6.79 24.58
C PRO A 217 -12.99 5.31 24.22
N GLU A 218 -13.77 4.38 24.76
CA GLU A 218 -13.71 2.95 24.43
C GLU A 218 -14.74 2.55 23.36
N LYS A 219 -15.49 3.53 22.81
CA LYS A 219 -16.45 3.34 21.72
C LYS A 219 -16.15 4.32 20.57
N PRO A 220 -15.01 4.16 19.89
CA PRO A 220 -14.70 4.97 18.72
C PRO A 220 -15.69 4.71 17.58
N PRO A 221 -15.84 5.66 16.62
CA PRO A 221 -16.77 5.53 15.52
C PRO A 221 -16.44 4.32 14.63
N VAL A 222 -17.46 3.61 14.17
CA VAL A 222 -17.35 2.46 13.27
C VAL A 222 -17.91 2.74 11.88
N SER A 223 -18.87 3.68 11.78
CA SER A 223 -19.45 4.13 10.51
C SER A 223 -19.02 5.55 10.17
N LEU A 224 -19.32 5.99 8.94
CA LEU A 224 -19.13 7.39 8.55
C LEU A 224 -20.12 8.30 9.28
N ASP A 225 -21.33 7.82 9.59
CA ASP A 225 -22.33 8.56 10.36
C ASP A 225 -21.86 8.78 11.81
N ASP A 226 -21.31 7.73 12.45
CA ASP A 226 -20.69 7.85 13.78
C ASP A 226 -19.53 8.84 13.75
N LEU A 227 -18.66 8.74 12.73
CA LEU A 227 -17.50 9.63 12.56
C LEU A 227 -17.93 11.10 12.49
N ARG A 228 -19.05 11.39 11.80
CA ARG A 228 -19.64 12.72 11.74
C ARG A 228 -20.21 13.14 13.10
N ALA A 229 -21.01 12.29 13.73
CA ALA A 229 -21.66 12.59 15.01
C ALA A 229 -20.63 12.87 16.12
N ASP A 230 -19.57 12.07 16.19
CA ASP A 230 -18.47 12.28 17.14
C ASP A 230 -17.72 13.57 16.83
N SER A 231 -17.48 13.88 15.55
CA SER A 231 -16.83 15.13 15.13
C SER A 231 -17.68 16.36 15.52
N GLU A 232 -18.99 16.30 15.35
CA GLU A 232 -19.92 17.35 15.77
C GLU A 232 -19.90 17.56 17.29
N ALA A 233 -19.92 16.49 18.08
CA ALA A 233 -19.84 16.55 19.54
C ALA A 233 -18.50 17.17 20.00
N ILE A 234 -17.39 16.75 19.40
CA ILE A 234 -16.03 17.22 19.71
C ILE A 234 -15.90 18.73 19.41
N VAL A 235 -16.30 19.16 18.23
CA VAL A 235 -16.21 20.57 17.82
C VAL A 235 -17.17 21.43 18.67
N LYS A 236 -18.40 20.99 18.89
CA LYS A 236 -19.40 21.70 19.68
C LYS A 236 -18.98 21.87 21.13
N SER A 237 -18.33 20.89 21.73
CA SER A 237 -17.85 20.97 23.11
C SER A 237 -16.60 21.86 23.27
N GLY A 238 -15.90 22.17 22.17
CA GLY A 238 -14.61 22.84 22.20
C GLY A 238 -13.44 21.92 22.62
N ALA A 239 -13.63 20.61 22.68
CA ALA A 239 -12.61 19.64 23.06
C ALA A 239 -11.44 19.59 22.03
N ALA A 240 -11.75 19.83 20.75
CA ALA A 240 -10.78 20.08 19.70
C ALA A 240 -11.36 21.09 18.70
N LYS A 241 -10.49 21.69 17.88
CA LYS A 241 -10.93 22.59 16.81
C LYS A 241 -11.60 21.82 15.68
N TYR A 242 -11.14 20.61 15.42
CA TYR A 242 -11.68 19.73 14.39
C TYR A 242 -11.94 18.33 14.97
N GLY A 243 -12.95 17.65 14.49
CA GLY A 243 -13.20 16.25 14.79
C GLY A 243 -12.21 15.35 14.04
N LEU A 244 -11.89 15.68 12.79
CA LEU A 244 -11.12 14.81 11.89
C LEU A 244 -10.03 15.60 11.14
N ALA A 245 -8.86 14.99 11.00
CA ALA A 245 -7.85 15.41 10.00
C ALA A 245 -7.93 14.48 8.79
N LEU A 246 -8.09 15.08 7.61
CA LEU A 246 -8.10 14.41 6.30
C LEU A 246 -6.85 14.76 5.52
N ASP A 247 -6.34 13.79 4.79
CA ASP A 247 -5.28 13.99 3.80
C ASP A 247 -5.74 13.55 2.39
N SER A 248 -5.01 13.97 1.38
CA SER A 248 -5.27 13.65 -0.02
C SER A 248 -4.10 12.94 -0.71
N GLY A 249 -3.20 12.32 0.05
CA GLY A 249 -2.06 11.56 -0.49
C GLY A 249 -2.52 10.35 -1.31
N PHE A 250 -1.76 10.01 -2.36
CA PHE A 250 -2.13 8.91 -3.28
C PHE A 250 -2.07 7.53 -2.60
N ASP A 251 -1.22 7.35 -1.62
CA ASP A 251 -1.07 6.14 -0.81
C ASP A 251 -1.85 6.18 0.52
N SER A 252 -2.75 7.14 0.66
CA SER A 252 -3.59 7.37 1.83
C SER A 252 -4.99 7.89 1.42
N GLY A 253 -5.41 9.03 1.95
CA GLY A 253 -6.77 9.57 1.80
C GLY A 253 -7.23 9.82 0.37
N GLY A 254 -6.30 10.19 -0.53
CA GLY A 254 -6.60 10.49 -1.92
C GLY A 254 -6.67 9.27 -2.85
N GLY A 255 -6.10 8.15 -2.47
CA GLY A 255 -6.05 6.94 -3.30
C GLY A 255 -6.44 5.70 -2.54
N TRP A 256 -5.53 5.17 -1.72
CA TRP A 256 -5.69 3.89 -1.05
C TRP A 256 -6.94 3.78 -0.16
N TYR A 257 -7.35 4.86 0.55
CA TYR A 257 -8.55 4.79 1.40
C TYR A 257 -9.84 4.74 0.58
N ILE A 258 -9.83 5.28 -0.65
CA ILE A 258 -10.98 5.15 -1.56
C ILE A 258 -11.23 3.67 -1.87
N GLU A 259 -10.16 2.91 -2.20
CA GLU A 259 -10.25 1.47 -2.43
C GLU A 259 -10.79 0.71 -1.22
N GLN A 260 -10.33 1.08 0.00
CA GLN A 260 -10.79 0.50 1.26
C GLN A 260 -12.30 0.70 1.46
N TRP A 261 -12.81 1.90 1.20
CA TRP A 261 -14.23 2.20 1.39
C TRP A 261 -15.10 1.51 0.35
N PHE A 262 -14.60 1.35 -0.90
CA PHE A 262 -15.27 0.54 -1.90
C PHE A 262 -15.36 -0.94 -1.47
N ALA A 263 -14.27 -1.52 -0.99
CA ALA A 263 -14.28 -2.86 -0.45
C ALA A 263 -15.25 -3.02 0.73
N LYS A 264 -15.26 -2.07 1.69
CA LYS A 264 -16.23 -2.04 2.80
C LYS A 264 -17.68 -1.89 2.31
N ALA A 265 -17.93 -1.16 1.22
CA ALA A 265 -19.24 -1.09 0.60
C ALA A 265 -19.65 -2.40 -0.08
N GLY A 266 -18.70 -3.31 -0.34
CA GLY A 266 -18.89 -4.55 -1.09
C GLY A 266 -18.90 -4.31 -2.60
N GLU A 267 -18.20 -3.26 -3.07
CA GLU A 267 -18.13 -2.86 -4.46
C GLU A 267 -16.71 -2.99 -5.03
N PHE A 268 -16.61 -3.21 -6.32
CA PHE A 268 -15.34 -3.23 -7.03
C PHE A 268 -14.86 -1.80 -7.33
N TYR A 269 -13.57 -1.55 -7.14
CA TYR A 269 -12.90 -0.32 -7.55
C TYR A 269 -12.65 -0.25 -9.06
N ALA A 270 -12.38 -1.41 -9.69
CA ALA A 270 -12.17 -1.57 -11.12
C ALA A 270 -12.96 -2.76 -11.66
N ASP A 271 -13.13 -2.83 -12.98
CA ASP A 271 -13.81 -3.94 -13.65
C ASP A 271 -13.00 -5.25 -13.56
N ASN A 272 -13.56 -6.33 -14.14
CA ASN A 272 -12.95 -7.65 -14.12
C ASN A 272 -12.55 -8.11 -12.70
N GLN A 273 -13.43 -7.84 -11.69
CA GLN A 273 -13.18 -8.16 -10.28
C GLN A 273 -11.87 -7.51 -9.79
N ASN A 274 -11.76 -6.19 -9.92
CA ASN A 274 -10.55 -5.45 -9.57
C ASN A 274 -9.30 -5.88 -10.37
N GLY A 275 -9.46 -6.33 -11.61
CA GLY A 275 -8.37 -6.81 -12.46
C GLY A 275 -7.90 -8.25 -12.16
N ARG A 276 -8.57 -8.98 -11.26
CA ARG A 276 -8.16 -10.33 -10.82
C ARG A 276 -8.71 -11.45 -11.69
N ALA A 277 -9.92 -11.29 -12.26
CA ALA A 277 -10.49 -12.26 -13.19
C ALA A 277 -9.89 -12.14 -14.61
N ALA A 278 -9.57 -10.93 -15.01
CA ALA A 278 -8.86 -10.58 -16.25
C ALA A 278 -8.26 -9.18 -16.06
N ARG A 279 -7.38 -8.72 -16.99
CA ARG A 279 -6.86 -7.36 -16.93
C ARG A 279 -7.99 -6.34 -16.85
N ALA A 280 -7.91 -5.42 -15.89
CA ALA A 280 -8.87 -4.33 -15.79
C ALA A 280 -8.76 -3.43 -17.01
N THR A 281 -9.90 -2.90 -17.46
CA THR A 281 -9.98 -1.97 -18.60
C THR A 281 -10.44 -0.59 -18.18
N LYS A 282 -11.04 -0.47 -17.00
CA LYS A 282 -11.56 0.80 -16.47
C LYS A 282 -11.70 0.75 -14.94
N VAL A 283 -11.76 1.92 -14.34
CA VAL A 283 -12.14 2.09 -12.94
C VAL A 283 -13.66 2.30 -12.81
N LEU A 284 -14.21 1.97 -11.62
CA LEU A 284 -15.66 1.99 -11.36
C LEU A 284 -16.08 3.00 -10.28
N TYR A 285 -15.14 3.75 -9.72
CA TYR A 285 -15.38 4.56 -8.52
C TYR A 285 -16.22 5.83 -8.74
N ASN A 286 -16.53 6.23 -9.99
CA ASN A 286 -17.51 7.28 -10.25
C ASN A 286 -18.92 6.70 -10.33
N ASN A 287 -19.42 6.24 -9.20
CA ASN A 287 -20.78 5.70 -9.02
C ASN A 287 -21.45 6.36 -7.81
N ALA A 288 -22.62 5.91 -7.42
CA ALA A 288 -23.36 6.46 -6.29
C ALA A 288 -22.56 6.40 -4.98
N THR A 289 -21.84 5.30 -4.73
CA THR A 289 -21.00 5.10 -3.54
C THR A 289 -19.83 6.09 -3.54
N GLY A 290 -19.08 6.20 -4.62
CA GLY A 290 -17.94 7.14 -4.69
C GLY A 290 -18.37 8.59 -4.58
N GLN A 291 -19.47 8.98 -5.25
CA GLN A 291 -20.03 10.32 -5.13
C GLN A 291 -20.51 10.63 -3.71
N SER A 292 -21.23 9.70 -3.06
CA SER A 292 -21.69 9.87 -1.68
C SER A 292 -20.52 9.98 -0.69
N LEU A 293 -19.51 9.14 -0.85
CA LEU A 293 -18.31 9.13 0.00
C LEU A 293 -17.57 10.47 -0.09
N LEU A 294 -17.26 10.95 -1.29
CA LEU A 294 -16.52 12.20 -1.45
C LEU A 294 -17.35 13.44 -1.13
N THR A 295 -18.66 13.40 -1.35
CA THR A 295 -19.60 14.42 -0.86
C THR A 295 -19.60 14.47 0.67
N PHE A 296 -19.59 13.30 1.34
CA PHE A 296 -19.46 13.22 2.79
C PHE A 296 -18.17 13.88 3.28
N MET A 297 -17.01 13.51 2.70
CA MET A 297 -15.71 14.08 3.09
C MET A 297 -15.65 15.60 2.84
N GLN A 298 -16.18 16.07 1.69
CA GLN A 298 -16.27 17.49 1.39
C GLN A 298 -17.17 18.22 2.39
N SER A 299 -18.31 17.63 2.78
CA SER A 299 -19.20 18.20 3.77
C SER A 299 -18.56 18.32 5.16
N MET A 300 -17.75 17.35 5.57
CA MET A 300 -16.98 17.42 6.82
C MET A 300 -16.04 18.64 6.85
N LEU A 301 -15.44 18.97 5.70
CA LEU A 301 -14.57 20.14 5.55
C LEU A 301 -15.38 21.45 5.53
N THR A 302 -16.46 21.53 4.76
CA THR A 302 -17.29 22.73 4.61
C THR A 302 -18.04 23.08 5.89
N ASP A 303 -18.43 22.09 6.68
CA ASP A 303 -19.09 22.26 7.97
C ASP A 303 -18.09 22.59 9.10
N GLY A 304 -16.78 22.63 8.81
CA GLY A 304 -15.74 22.91 9.79
C GLY A 304 -15.49 21.76 10.79
N LEU A 305 -15.99 20.56 10.48
CA LEU A 305 -15.80 19.36 11.30
C LEU A 305 -14.46 18.68 11.02
N ALA A 306 -13.88 18.89 9.85
CA ALA A 306 -12.58 18.36 9.47
C ALA A 306 -11.61 19.45 9.01
N VAL A 307 -10.32 19.12 9.00
CA VAL A 307 -9.24 19.90 8.39
C VAL A 307 -8.54 19.08 7.32
N ASN A 308 -8.30 19.69 6.16
CA ASN A 308 -7.46 19.13 5.12
C ASN A 308 -6.00 19.48 5.41
N VAL A 309 -5.13 18.47 5.52
CA VAL A 309 -3.68 18.64 5.73
C VAL A 309 -2.87 18.52 4.43
N GLY A 310 -3.52 18.39 3.28
CA GLY A 310 -2.87 18.16 1.98
C GLY A 310 -2.51 16.69 1.76
N ASP A 311 -1.40 16.45 1.10
CA ASP A 311 -0.95 15.11 0.70
C ASP A 311 0.02 14.45 1.69
N ASN A 312 0.13 14.94 2.91
CA ASN A 312 1.10 14.53 3.93
C ASN A 312 2.58 14.74 3.53
N ALA A 313 2.86 15.53 2.49
CA ALA A 313 4.20 15.66 1.93
C ALA A 313 5.21 16.37 2.84
N THR A 314 4.77 17.12 3.86
CA THR A 314 5.66 17.90 4.74
C THR A 314 6.47 17.00 5.65
N THR A 315 5.81 16.04 6.32
CA THR A 315 6.45 15.14 7.30
C THR A 315 6.18 13.67 7.03
N GLY A 316 5.24 13.34 6.15
CA GLY A 316 4.66 12.01 6.00
C GLY A 316 3.65 11.64 7.09
N PHE A 317 3.45 12.53 8.09
CA PHE A 317 2.59 12.31 9.26
C PHE A 317 1.78 13.56 9.63
N ASP A 318 1.55 14.47 8.67
CA ASP A 318 0.92 15.77 8.94
C ASP A 318 -0.49 15.61 9.53
N ASN A 319 -1.23 14.57 9.13
CA ASN A 319 -2.52 14.21 9.68
C ASN A 319 -2.42 13.69 11.13
N LEU A 320 -1.44 12.83 11.44
CA LEU A 320 -1.21 12.31 12.80
C LEU A 320 -0.75 13.41 13.77
N LEU A 321 0.06 14.37 13.29
CA LEU A 321 0.50 15.51 14.09
C LEU A 321 -0.67 16.38 14.56
N LYS A 322 -1.82 16.37 13.88
CA LYS A 322 -3.03 17.07 14.30
C LYS A 322 -3.62 16.55 15.62
N LEU A 323 -3.35 15.29 16.01
CA LEU A 323 -3.77 14.76 17.32
C LEU A 323 -3.07 15.45 18.49
N ALA A 324 -1.90 16.04 18.24
CA ALA A 324 -1.05 16.72 19.22
C ALA A 324 -0.87 18.22 18.94
N ASP A 325 -1.56 18.79 17.97
CA ASP A 325 -1.47 20.21 17.61
C ASP A 325 -2.09 21.09 18.72
N ASN A 326 -1.31 22.04 19.27
CA ASN A 326 -1.80 22.91 20.34
C ASN A 326 -2.70 24.06 19.84
N ALA A 327 -2.56 24.46 18.58
CA ALA A 327 -3.26 25.62 18.04
C ALA A 327 -4.58 25.24 17.37
N ALA A 328 -4.57 24.14 16.64
CA ALA A 328 -5.73 23.70 15.86
C ALA A 328 -5.78 22.16 15.81
N PRO A 329 -6.00 21.48 16.96
CA PRO A 329 -6.04 20.04 17.05
C PRO A 329 -7.22 19.44 16.28
N ALA A 330 -7.00 18.21 15.76
CA ALA A 330 -8.09 17.31 15.36
C ALA A 330 -8.11 16.11 16.32
N ALA A 331 -9.30 15.66 16.67
CA ALA A 331 -9.44 14.55 17.62
C ALA A 331 -9.21 13.17 16.97
N MET A 332 -9.37 13.06 15.67
CA MET A 332 -9.27 11.79 14.90
C MET A 332 -8.51 11.98 13.61
N THR A 333 -7.91 10.90 13.15
CA THR A 333 -7.38 10.77 11.78
C THR A 333 -7.29 9.30 11.38
N ILE A 334 -7.33 9.01 10.07
CA ILE A 334 -7.06 7.68 9.52
C ILE A 334 -5.59 7.65 9.08
N ALA A 335 -4.87 6.61 9.46
CA ALA A 335 -3.49 6.39 9.01
C ALA A 335 -3.19 4.89 8.91
N THR A 336 -2.09 4.54 8.26
CA THR A 336 -1.64 3.14 8.20
C THR A 336 -1.31 2.57 9.58
N SER A 337 -1.62 1.31 9.80
CA SER A 337 -1.24 0.59 11.03
C SER A 337 0.27 0.57 11.28
N ALA A 338 1.08 0.67 10.23
CA ALA A 338 2.54 0.80 10.33
C ALA A 338 3.00 2.03 11.14
N SER A 339 2.10 2.99 11.38
CA SER A 339 2.37 4.16 12.23
C SER A 339 2.23 3.88 13.73
N ILE A 340 1.68 2.73 14.16
CA ILE A 340 1.43 2.45 15.60
C ILE A 340 2.74 2.47 16.38
N GLY A 341 3.74 1.70 15.98
CA GLY A 341 5.05 1.66 16.65
C GLY A 341 5.77 3.02 16.65
N PRO A 342 5.92 3.70 15.50
CA PRO A 342 6.46 5.05 15.42
C PRO A 342 5.74 6.07 16.32
N VAL A 343 4.41 6.09 16.34
CA VAL A 343 3.62 6.99 17.20
C VAL A 343 3.90 6.72 18.68
N ILE A 344 3.89 5.47 19.11
CA ILE A 344 4.19 5.07 20.50
C ILE A 344 5.61 5.53 20.88
N THR A 345 6.59 5.33 19.99
CA THR A 345 7.99 5.71 20.24
C THR A 345 8.12 7.22 20.40
N VAL A 346 7.51 8.00 19.50
CA VAL A 346 7.56 9.47 19.53
C VAL A 346 6.87 10.02 20.78
N LEU A 347 5.70 9.50 21.14
CA LEU A 347 5.00 9.92 22.36
C LEU A 347 5.77 9.54 23.63
N GLY A 348 6.42 8.37 23.62
CA GLY A 348 7.28 7.93 24.73
C GLY A 348 8.53 8.79 24.92
N SER A 349 8.99 9.50 23.89
CA SER A 349 10.15 10.41 23.98
C SER A 349 9.88 11.70 24.74
N GLY A 350 8.60 12.03 24.99
CA GLY A 350 8.19 13.29 25.63
C GLY A 350 8.26 14.52 24.71
N GLN A 351 8.42 14.33 23.41
CA GLN A 351 8.44 15.41 22.42
C GLN A 351 7.11 16.19 22.37
N PHE A 352 6.01 15.53 22.70
CA PHE A 352 4.66 16.10 22.74
C PHE A 352 4.09 16.03 24.18
N PRO A 353 4.46 16.96 25.09
CA PRO A 353 4.11 16.88 26.51
C PRO A 353 2.60 16.97 26.78
N GLN A 354 1.80 17.46 25.81
CA GLN A 354 0.35 17.59 25.91
C GLN A 354 -0.42 16.27 25.69
N ILE A 355 0.22 15.26 25.11
CA ILE A 355 -0.38 13.96 24.79
C ILE A 355 0.56 12.82 25.20
N THR A 356 0.04 11.78 25.78
CA THR A 356 0.80 10.59 26.18
C THR A 356 0.37 9.36 25.39
N ASN A 357 1.10 8.28 25.50
CA ASN A 357 0.73 7.00 24.89
C ASN A 357 -0.67 6.50 25.30
N ALA A 358 -1.06 6.74 26.57
CA ALA A 358 -2.37 6.35 27.08
C ALA A 358 -3.52 7.16 26.48
N ASP A 359 -3.23 8.35 25.95
CA ASP A 359 -4.22 9.24 25.36
C ASP A 359 -4.54 8.90 23.90
N VAL A 360 -3.74 8.08 23.24
CA VAL A 360 -3.95 7.70 21.84
C VAL A 360 -4.62 6.34 21.76
N GLY A 361 -5.83 6.32 21.23
CA GLY A 361 -6.54 5.12 20.84
C GLY A 361 -6.29 4.76 19.38
N VAL A 362 -6.40 3.46 19.08
CA VAL A 362 -6.41 2.93 17.71
C VAL A 362 -7.66 2.06 17.58
N ALA A 363 -8.41 2.25 16.49
CA ALA A 363 -9.60 1.49 16.17
C ALA A 363 -9.64 1.07 14.71
N ALA A 364 -10.54 0.18 14.35
CA ALA A 364 -10.78 -0.15 12.95
C ALA A 364 -11.16 1.10 12.16
N MET A 365 -10.78 1.16 10.88
CA MET A 365 -11.15 2.27 9.99
C MET A 365 -12.67 2.35 9.85
N PRO A 366 -13.31 3.50 10.16
CA PRO A 366 -14.73 3.70 9.92
C PRO A 366 -15.06 3.58 8.43
N GLY A 367 -16.24 3.09 8.12
CA GLY A 367 -16.63 2.93 6.72
C GLY A 367 -18.13 3.01 6.47
N PRO A 368 -18.54 2.96 5.21
CA PRO A 368 -19.95 2.96 4.83
C PRO A 368 -20.75 1.90 5.58
N GLY A 369 -21.81 2.32 6.29
CA GLY A 369 -22.68 1.42 7.04
C GLY A 369 -22.01 0.64 8.18
N GLY A 370 -20.84 1.04 8.65
CA GLY A 370 -20.11 0.37 9.74
C GLY A 370 -19.63 -1.05 9.39
N LYS A 371 -19.53 -1.40 8.11
CA LYS A 371 -19.09 -2.74 7.69
C LYS A 371 -17.64 -3.01 8.04
N PRO A 372 -17.31 -4.24 8.51
CA PRO A 372 -15.97 -4.62 8.89
C PRO A 372 -15.05 -4.85 7.68
N GLY A 373 -13.78 -5.19 7.97
CA GLY A 373 -12.80 -5.57 6.97
C GLY A 373 -11.86 -4.43 6.55
N ALA A 374 -10.83 -4.83 5.83
CA ALA A 374 -9.88 -3.94 5.17
C ALA A 374 -9.17 -4.67 4.03
N LEU A 375 -8.67 -3.92 3.06
CA LEU A 375 -7.73 -4.43 2.07
C LEU A 375 -6.31 -4.45 2.65
N VAL A 376 -5.51 -5.40 2.20
CA VAL A 376 -4.08 -5.43 2.48
C VAL A 376 -3.40 -4.26 1.78
N GLY A 377 -2.57 -3.55 2.53
CA GLY A 377 -1.58 -2.60 2.03
C GLY A 377 -0.19 -2.98 2.50
N GLY A 378 0.76 -2.07 2.34
CA GLY A 378 2.14 -2.31 2.66
C GLY A 378 2.89 -2.98 1.51
N ALA A 379 3.79 -3.95 1.79
CA ALA A 379 4.65 -4.47 0.75
C ALA A 379 4.98 -5.95 0.89
N SER A 380 5.45 -6.50 -0.21
CA SER A 380 5.93 -7.88 -0.35
C SER A 380 7.38 -7.92 -0.82
N LEU A 381 7.99 -9.09 -0.69
CA LEU A 381 9.36 -9.37 -1.13
C LEU A 381 9.33 -10.14 -2.45
N TRP A 382 10.13 -9.68 -3.39
CA TRP A 382 10.25 -10.20 -4.75
C TRP A 382 11.65 -10.74 -4.99
N VAL A 383 11.73 -11.95 -5.49
CA VAL A 383 12.98 -12.51 -6.02
C VAL A 383 13.18 -11.95 -7.43
N VAL A 384 14.29 -11.25 -7.66
CA VAL A 384 14.61 -10.70 -8.97
C VAL A 384 15.34 -11.75 -9.80
N ASP A 385 14.91 -11.92 -11.04
CA ASP A 385 15.57 -12.85 -11.97
C ASP A 385 16.93 -12.26 -12.43
N SER A 386 17.99 -12.78 -11.85
CA SER A 386 19.37 -12.41 -12.22
C SER A 386 19.95 -13.29 -13.33
N GLY A 387 19.27 -14.39 -13.71
CA GLY A 387 19.80 -15.45 -14.57
C GLY A 387 20.87 -16.31 -13.88
N ASP A 388 21.05 -16.18 -12.55
CA ASP A 388 22.01 -16.96 -11.74
C ASP A 388 21.25 -17.76 -10.67
N ASP A 389 21.21 -19.07 -10.83
CA ASP A 389 20.50 -19.99 -9.96
C ASP A 389 20.96 -19.92 -8.48
N VAL A 390 22.26 -19.68 -8.26
CA VAL A 390 22.83 -19.59 -6.90
C VAL A 390 22.36 -18.31 -6.22
N ARG A 391 22.32 -17.19 -6.94
CA ARG A 391 21.82 -15.91 -6.42
C ARG A 391 20.32 -15.97 -6.17
N THR A 392 19.56 -16.57 -7.09
CA THR A 392 18.10 -16.81 -6.91
C THR A 392 17.83 -17.64 -5.66
N ALA A 393 18.54 -18.75 -5.48
CA ALA A 393 18.42 -19.60 -4.30
C ALA A 393 18.80 -18.88 -3.00
N ALA A 394 19.86 -18.05 -3.03
CA ALA A 394 20.30 -17.26 -1.89
C ALA A 394 19.28 -16.14 -1.53
N ALA A 395 18.69 -15.49 -2.52
CA ALA A 395 17.65 -14.48 -2.31
C ALA A 395 16.41 -15.10 -1.63
N TRP A 396 15.99 -16.28 -2.11
CA TRP A 396 14.91 -17.03 -1.48
C TRP A 396 15.24 -17.45 -0.04
N ASP A 397 16.44 -17.91 0.24
CA ASP A 397 16.87 -18.33 1.58
C ASP A 397 16.73 -17.18 2.60
N PHE A 398 17.13 -15.96 2.20
CA PHE A 398 16.92 -14.77 3.04
C PHE A 398 15.44 -14.38 3.18
N ILE A 399 14.65 -14.44 2.11
CA ILE A 399 13.20 -14.20 2.16
C ILE A 399 12.53 -15.21 3.10
N ALA A 400 12.87 -16.50 3.00
CA ALA A 400 12.35 -17.55 3.86
C ALA A 400 12.69 -17.31 5.34
N TYR A 401 13.90 -16.78 5.63
CA TYR A 401 14.27 -16.35 6.97
C TYR A 401 13.40 -15.18 7.47
N LEU A 402 13.25 -14.11 6.69
CA LEU A 402 12.48 -12.93 7.09
C LEU A 402 11.00 -13.25 7.37
N THR A 403 10.49 -14.31 6.75
CA THR A 403 9.08 -14.72 6.87
C THR A 403 8.87 -15.90 7.83
N GLN A 404 9.87 -16.26 8.64
CA GLN A 404 9.68 -17.21 9.77
C GLN A 404 8.87 -16.56 10.89
N ALA A 405 8.23 -17.40 11.69
CA ALA A 405 7.36 -16.94 12.78
C ALA A 405 8.07 -16.04 13.77
N GLN A 406 9.33 -16.35 14.14
CA GLN A 406 10.10 -15.55 15.09
C GLN A 406 10.43 -14.16 14.52
N GLN A 407 10.89 -14.07 13.26
CA GLN A 407 11.20 -12.80 12.60
C GLN A 407 9.94 -11.95 12.41
N GLN A 408 8.81 -12.58 12.12
CA GLN A 408 7.53 -11.89 12.04
C GLN A 408 7.02 -11.43 13.41
N SER A 409 7.29 -12.17 14.47
CA SER A 409 7.00 -11.73 15.84
C SER A 409 7.82 -10.50 16.22
N GLU A 410 9.12 -10.49 15.94
CA GLU A 410 10.01 -9.34 16.18
C GLU A 410 9.59 -8.12 15.36
N TRP A 411 9.37 -8.31 14.07
CA TRP A 411 8.97 -7.26 13.14
C TRP A 411 7.66 -6.60 13.54
N ALA A 412 6.59 -7.38 13.73
CA ALA A 412 5.27 -6.86 14.06
C ALA A 412 5.24 -6.14 15.42
N SER A 413 5.94 -6.69 16.42
CA SER A 413 6.05 -6.07 17.76
C SER A 413 6.73 -4.70 17.73
N ALA A 414 7.76 -4.54 16.90
CA ALA A 414 8.54 -3.30 16.84
C ALA A 414 7.89 -2.21 15.96
N THR A 415 7.05 -2.60 15.00
CA THR A 415 6.62 -1.70 13.92
C THR A 415 5.14 -1.35 13.94
N GLY A 416 4.26 -2.29 14.28
CA GLY A 416 2.80 -2.16 14.10
C GLY A 416 2.32 -2.67 12.74
N TYR A 417 3.20 -3.22 11.89
CA TYR A 417 2.78 -4.03 10.76
C TYR A 417 2.05 -5.28 11.24
N VAL A 418 1.11 -5.77 10.45
CA VAL A 418 0.40 -7.01 10.75
C VAL A 418 1.36 -8.18 10.51
N PRO A 419 1.50 -9.12 11.47
CA PRO A 419 2.28 -10.32 11.21
C PRO A 419 1.65 -11.13 10.08
N VAL A 420 2.46 -11.53 9.11
CA VAL A 420 1.93 -12.26 7.93
C VAL A 420 1.59 -13.70 8.24
N ARG A 421 1.96 -14.19 9.45
CA ARG A 421 1.78 -15.57 9.91
C ARG A 421 1.03 -15.61 11.24
N THR A 422 0.09 -16.53 11.35
CA THR A 422 -0.72 -16.74 12.58
C THR A 422 0.10 -17.32 13.73
N ASP A 423 1.09 -18.16 13.47
CA ASP A 423 1.96 -18.76 14.47
C ASP A 423 2.91 -17.74 15.15
N ALA A 424 3.21 -16.62 14.50
CA ALA A 424 3.97 -15.51 15.10
C ALA A 424 3.27 -14.90 16.33
N LEU A 425 1.93 -14.93 16.39
CA LEU A 425 1.15 -14.39 17.50
C LEU A 425 1.43 -15.06 18.85
N THR A 426 1.94 -16.28 18.82
CA THR A 426 2.21 -17.09 20.01
C THR A 426 3.63 -16.95 20.53
N LEU A 427 4.49 -16.24 19.79
CA LEU A 427 5.91 -16.07 20.09
C LEU A 427 6.19 -14.68 20.67
N ASP A 428 7.14 -14.62 21.61
CA ASP A 428 7.67 -13.34 22.07
C ASP A 428 8.66 -12.76 21.03
N PRO A 429 8.69 -11.41 20.88
CA PRO A 429 8.04 -10.40 21.72
C PRO A 429 6.57 -10.09 21.38
N LEU A 430 6.03 -10.51 20.22
CA LEU A 430 4.70 -10.12 19.78
C LEU A 430 3.59 -10.55 20.74
N LYS A 431 3.67 -11.78 21.26
CA LYS A 431 2.72 -12.28 22.26
C LYS A 431 2.59 -11.33 23.46
N THR A 432 3.71 -10.89 24.02
CA THR A 432 3.75 -9.93 25.14
C THR A 432 3.22 -8.57 24.70
N THR A 433 3.60 -8.06 23.51
CA THR A 433 3.11 -6.80 22.96
C THR A 433 1.59 -6.79 22.83
N LEU A 434 1.01 -7.83 22.25
CA LEU A 434 -0.46 -7.96 22.10
C LEU A 434 -1.20 -8.03 23.43
N ALA A 435 -0.57 -8.61 24.46
CA ALA A 435 -1.15 -8.71 25.80
C ALA A 435 -1.09 -7.37 26.58
N THR A 436 -0.10 -6.54 26.32
CA THR A 436 0.15 -5.28 27.05
C THR A 436 -0.35 -4.04 26.31
N ASP A 437 -0.42 -4.10 24.98
CA ASP A 437 -0.91 -2.99 24.15
C ASP A 437 -1.88 -3.50 23.06
N PRO A 438 -3.19 -3.46 23.32
CA PRO A 438 -4.20 -4.00 22.40
C PRO A 438 -4.27 -3.25 21.06
N ARG A 439 -3.66 -2.05 20.93
CA ARG A 439 -3.64 -1.29 19.68
C ARG A 439 -2.98 -2.07 18.54
N PHE A 440 -1.95 -2.87 18.84
CA PHE A 440 -1.27 -3.73 17.86
C PHE A 440 -2.15 -4.86 17.32
N LYS A 441 -3.22 -5.24 18.05
CA LYS A 441 -4.14 -6.28 17.60
C LYS A 441 -5.20 -5.77 16.63
N VAL A 442 -5.53 -4.48 16.70
CA VAL A 442 -6.61 -3.86 15.88
C VAL A 442 -6.46 -4.13 14.38
N PRO A 443 -5.31 -3.86 13.73
CA PRO A 443 -5.17 -4.10 12.30
C PRO A 443 -5.24 -5.58 11.92
N TYR A 444 -4.76 -6.48 12.79
CA TYR A 444 -4.88 -7.91 12.58
C TYR A 444 -6.35 -8.36 12.60
N ASP A 445 -7.09 -7.99 13.65
CA ASP A 445 -8.51 -8.33 13.79
C ASP A 445 -9.34 -7.72 12.64
N GLN A 446 -9.00 -6.50 12.20
CA GLN A 446 -9.66 -5.85 11.07
C GLN A 446 -9.48 -6.63 9.76
N LEU A 447 -8.28 -7.13 9.46
CA LEU A 447 -8.06 -8.00 8.28
C LEU A 447 -8.83 -9.30 8.38
N LEU A 448 -8.85 -9.96 9.53
CA LEU A 448 -9.58 -11.20 9.74
C LEU A 448 -11.10 -11.02 9.63
N SER A 449 -11.61 -9.81 9.89
CA SER A 449 -13.04 -9.50 9.76
C SER A 449 -13.46 -9.18 8.33
N SER A 450 -12.54 -9.19 7.37
CA SER A 450 -12.86 -8.96 5.96
C SER A 450 -13.79 -10.07 5.45
N PRO A 451 -14.86 -9.71 4.72
CA PRO A 451 -15.72 -10.70 4.10
C PRO A 451 -14.91 -11.59 3.14
N ASP A 452 -15.29 -12.87 3.06
CA ASP A 452 -14.80 -13.77 2.01
C ASP A 452 -15.49 -13.42 0.68
N SER A 453 -14.93 -12.45 -0.01
CA SER A 453 -15.50 -11.86 -1.23
C SER A 453 -14.38 -11.32 -2.12
N PRO A 454 -14.50 -11.43 -3.45
CA PRO A 454 -13.54 -10.86 -4.39
C PRO A 454 -13.33 -9.34 -4.22
N THR A 455 -14.30 -8.61 -3.66
CA THR A 455 -14.16 -7.17 -3.37
C THR A 455 -13.19 -6.91 -2.23
N SER A 456 -12.88 -7.91 -1.38
CA SER A 456 -11.96 -7.81 -0.26
C SER A 456 -10.50 -8.11 -0.63
N GLU A 457 -10.20 -8.38 -1.90
CA GLU A 457 -8.84 -8.68 -2.36
C GLU A 457 -8.09 -7.46 -2.88
N GLY A 458 -8.75 -6.34 -3.09
CA GLY A 458 -8.17 -5.11 -3.62
C GLY A 458 -7.82 -5.16 -5.13
N PRO A 459 -7.56 -3.99 -5.74
CA PRO A 459 -7.30 -3.91 -7.18
C PRO A 459 -5.90 -4.39 -7.55
N VAL A 460 -5.80 -5.05 -8.72
CA VAL A 460 -4.55 -5.42 -9.40
C VAL A 460 -4.56 -4.83 -10.80
N LEU A 461 -4.02 -3.62 -10.92
CA LEU A 461 -3.95 -2.87 -12.18
C LEU A 461 -2.49 -2.63 -12.52
N GLY A 462 -2.14 -2.65 -13.81
CA GLY A 462 -0.80 -2.31 -14.24
C GLY A 462 -0.38 -0.91 -13.79
N PRO A 463 -1.13 0.17 -14.15
CA PRO A 463 -0.79 1.53 -13.77
C PRO A 463 -1.48 1.98 -12.46
N LEU A 464 -1.61 1.12 -11.44
CA LEU A 464 -2.35 1.47 -10.22
C LEU A 464 -1.75 2.67 -9.49
N ARG A 465 -0.42 2.82 -9.51
CA ARG A 465 0.27 3.99 -8.97
C ARG A 465 -0.22 5.30 -9.62
N GLU A 466 -0.26 5.32 -10.93
CA GLU A 466 -0.69 6.47 -11.73
C GLU A 466 -2.20 6.71 -11.57
N VAL A 467 -2.99 5.66 -11.51
CA VAL A 467 -4.44 5.73 -11.24
C VAL A 467 -4.70 6.34 -9.87
N ARG A 468 -4.00 5.89 -8.81
CA ARG A 468 -4.10 6.51 -7.48
C ARG A 468 -3.68 7.97 -7.49
N THR A 469 -2.65 8.34 -8.25
CA THR A 469 -2.22 9.74 -8.40
C THR A 469 -3.31 10.61 -9.00
N VAL A 470 -3.96 10.14 -10.07
CA VAL A 470 -5.10 10.85 -10.69
C VAL A 470 -6.28 10.95 -9.73
N THR A 471 -6.58 9.89 -9.00
CA THR A 471 -7.65 9.89 -7.98
C THR A 471 -7.34 10.89 -6.87
N ALA A 472 -6.11 10.93 -6.37
CA ALA A 472 -5.66 11.85 -5.34
C ALA A 472 -5.76 13.32 -5.77
N GLN A 473 -5.44 13.63 -7.03
CA GLN A 473 -5.63 14.96 -7.60
C GLN A 473 -7.11 15.38 -7.61
N ALA A 474 -8.01 14.46 -7.97
CA ALA A 474 -9.45 14.73 -7.93
C ALA A 474 -9.94 14.93 -6.48
N VAL A 475 -9.49 14.09 -5.54
CA VAL A 475 -9.82 14.23 -4.10
C VAL A 475 -9.31 15.56 -3.56
N ALA A 476 -8.09 15.97 -3.88
CA ALA A 476 -7.53 17.25 -3.47
C ALA A 476 -8.36 18.45 -4.03
N ALA A 477 -8.80 18.36 -5.28
CA ALA A 477 -9.67 19.37 -5.88
C ALA A 477 -11.05 19.43 -5.18
N ILE A 478 -11.65 18.27 -4.89
CA ILE A 478 -12.91 18.15 -4.14
C ILE A 478 -12.77 18.74 -2.73
N PHE A 479 -11.68 18.46 -2.03
CA PHE A 479 -11.37 19.05 -0.72
C PHE A 479 -11.17 20.57 -0.81
N GLY A 480 -10.73 21.06 -1.97
CA GLY A 480 -10.65 22.48 -2.30
C GLY A 480 -11.99 23.12 -2.70
N GLY A 481 -13.08 22.36 -2.74
CA GLY A 481 -14.44 22.86 -3.06
C GLY A 481 -14.89 22.61 -4.51
N ALA A 482 -14.15 21.84 -5.31
CA ALA A 482 -14.58 21.45 -6.64
C ALA A 482 -15.82 20.53 -6.59
N ASP A 483 -16.61 20.54 -7.66
CA ASP A 483 -17.79 19.67 -7.79
C ASP A 483 -17.37 18.19 -7.86
N VAL A 484 -17.99 17.37 -7.03
CA VAL A 484 -17.63 15.95 -6.84
C VAL A 484 -17.84 15.16 -8.12
N ALA A 485 -19.01 15.29 -8.76
CA ALA A 485 -19.37 14.49 -9.93
C ALA A 485 -18.46 14.84 -11.13
N THR A 486 -18.20 16.11 -11.34
CA THR A 486 -17.31 16.60 -12.41
C THR A 486 -15.86 16.14 -12.17
N SER A 487 -15.36 16.25 -10.94
CA SER A 487 -13.98 15.85 -10.59
C SER A 487 -13.78 14.34 -10.77
N LEU A 488 -14.74 13.52 -10.30
CA LEU A 488 -14.69 12.07 -10.48
C LEU A 488 -14.80 11.67 -11.96
N ALA A 489 -15.64 12.32 -12.75
CA ALA A 489 -15.77 12.01 -14.17
C ALA A 489 -14.45 12.28 -14.92
N ALA A 490 -13.78 13.39 -14.61
CA ALA A 490 -12.47 13.71 -15.19
C ALA A 490 -11.38 12.71 -14.75
N ALA A 491 -11.39 12.31 -13.49
CA ALA A 491 -10.44 11.33 -12.97
C ALA A 491 -10.62 9.95 -13.61
N VAL A 492 -11.86 9.47 -13.75
CA VAL A 492 -12.16 8.20 -14.44
C VAL A 492 -11.68 8.23 -15.88
N GLN A 493 -11.95 9.31 -16.62
CA GLN A 493 -11.48 9.44 -18.00
C GLN A 493 -9.95 9.33 -18.11
N GLN A 494 -9.21 9.96 -17.19
CA GLN A 494 -7.75 9.89 -17.18
C GLN A 494 -7.25 8.50 -16.75
N ALA A 495 -7.86 7.91 -15.70
CA ALA A 495 -7.50 6.58 -15.21
C ALA A 495 -7.73 5.50 -16.29
N ASP A 496 -8.87 5.54 -16.99
CA ASP A 496 -9.18 4.59 -18.06
C ASP A 496 -8.19 4.73 -19.23
N ALA A 497 -7.79 5.96 -19.58
CA ALA A 497 -6.77 6.20 -20.59
C ALA A 497 -5.40 5.62 -20.20
N LEU A 498 -4.98 5.77 -18.91
CA LEU A 498 -3.75 5.17 -18.38
C LEU A 498 -3.80 3.64 -18.44
N ILE A 499 -4.93 3.04 -18.08
CA ILE A 499 -5.13 1.59 -18.11
C ILE A 499 -5.06 1.08 -19.57
N ALA A 500 -5.75 1.77 -20.49
CA ALA A 500 -5.74 1.41 -21.92
C ALA A 500 -4.33 1.48 -22.52
N ASP A 501 -3.59 2.55 -22.27
CA ASP A 501 -2.21 2.72 -22.73
C ASP A 501 -1.25 1.67 -22.14
N TYR A 502 -1.39 1.40 -20.84
CA TYR A 502 -0.61 0.33 -20.19
C TYR A 502 -0.91 -1.03 -20.80
N ASN A 503 -2.18 -1.39 -20.95
CA ASN A 503 -2.58 -2.69 -21.51
C ASN A 503 -2.13 -2.86 -22.96
N ALA A 504 -2.15 -1.79 -23.77
CA ALA A 504 -1.65 -1.83 -25.17
C ALA A 504 -0.15 -2.14 -25.25
N ARG A 505 0.64 -1.79 -24.23
CA ARG A 505 2.09 -2.04 -24.18
C ARG A 505 2.47 -3.39 -23.55
N ASN A 506 1.61 -3.94 -22.69
CA ASN A 506 1.93 -5.09 -21.83
C ASN A 506 0.92 -6.25 -21.97
N GLY A 507 -0.11 -6.11 -22.80
CA GLY A 507 -1.17 -7.10 -23.04
C GLY A 507 -0.85 -8.12 -24.12
#